data_4c3bd50926dbb2e742ff2b797ddb3738
#
_entry.id   4c3bd50926dbb2e742ff2b797ddb3738
#
_cell.length_a   1.000
_cell.length_b   1.000
_cell.length_c   1.000
_cell.angle_alpha   90.00
_cell.angle_beta   90.00
_cell.angle_gamma   90.00
#
_symmetry.space_group_name_H-M   'P 1'
#
loop_
_entity.id
_entity.type
_entity.pdbx_description
1 polymer ?
#
loop_
_entity_poly.entity_id
_entity_poly.type
_entity_poly.pdbx_seq_one_letter_code
_entity_poly.pdbx_strand_id
1 'polypeptide(L)'
;MTGGSKTYHKVTTSVTAEQHEWIRRIAAQAQLEGVSITAADVIRLALTRLQKQLGEGDLRAELIEHVLKEVEHYPGRANRGLPKLPKLTP
;
A
#
# COMPACT_ATOMS: atom_id res chain seq x y z
N MET A 1 -7.24 2.92 27.47
CA MET A 1 -6.90 2.78 27.03
C MET A 1 -6.65 3.24 26.09
N THR A 2 -6.35 3.50 25.78
CA THR A 2 -6.10 4.01 24.90
C THR A 2 -6.08 3.43 23.79
N GLY A 3 -5.86 2.32 23.71
CA GLY A 3 -5.92 1.71 22.53
C GLY A 3 -7.05 2.09 21.77
N GLY A 4 -8.01 2.33 22.38
CA GLY A 4 -9.17 2.61 21.67
C GLY A 4 -9.08 3.75 20.78
N SER A 5 -8.05 4.44 20.82
CA SER A 5 -8.02 5.57 20.00
C SER A 5 -7.69 5.19 18.57
N LYS A 6 -7.42 3.95 18.27
CA LYS A 6 -7.13 3.62 16.93
C LYS A 6 -8.36 3.68 16.11
N THR A 7 -8.43 4.59 15.20
CA THR A 7 -9.55 4.71 14.31
C THR A 7 -9.12 4.24 12.96
N TYR A 8 -9.90 3.37 12.33
CA TYR A 8 -9.54 2.85 11.04
C TYR A 8 -10.28 3.58 9.93
N HIS A 9 -9.56 3.97 8.93
CA HIS A 9 -10.15 4.60 7.77
C HIS A 9 -10.01 3.65 6.59
N LYS A 10 -11.04 3.53 5.80
CA LYS A 10 -11.03 2.60 4.71
C LYS A 10 -10.27 3.16 3.53
N VAL A 11 -9.37 2.37 2.98
CA VAL A 11 -8.63 2.74 1.80
C VAL A 11 -8.75 1.60 0.82
N THR A 12 -9.12 1.90 -0.40
CA THR A 12 -9.30 0.88 -1.42
C THR A 12 -8.19 0.97 -2.44
N THR A 13 -7.64 -0.15 -2.81
CA THR A 13 -6.59 -0.15 -3.80
C THR A 13 -6.65 -1.45 -4.59
N SER A 14 -5.99 -1.46 -5.74
CA SER A 14 -5.87 -2.65 -6.53
C SER A 14 -4.43 -3.08 -6.52
N VAL A 15 -4.19 -4.36 -6.65
CA VAL A 15 -2.83 -4.87 -6.70
C VAL A 15 -2.69 -5.68 -7.98
N THR A 16 -1.48 -5.97 -8.37
CA THR A 16 -1.27 -6.76 -9.59
C THR A 16 -1.69 -8.19 -9.33
N ALA A 17 -1.91 -8.94 -10.40
CA ALA A 17 -2.26 -10.34 -10.27
C ALA A 17 -1.18 -11.11 -9.53
N GLU A 18 0.06 -10.76 -9.77
CA GLU A 18 1.16 -11.42 -9.11
C GLU A 18 1.16 -11.13 -7.61
N GLN A 19 0.91 -9.90 -7.24
CA GLN A 19 0.83 -9.54 -5.83
C GLN A 19 -0.35 -10.22 -5.17
N HIS A 20 -1.46 -10.31 -5.87
CA HIS A 20 -2.64 -10.95 -5.33
C HIS A 20 -2.37 -12.43 -5.07
N GLU A 21 -1.69 -13.09 -6.01
CA GLU A 21 -1.37 -14.49 -5.84
C GLU A 21 -0.39 -14.70 -4.69
N TRP A 22 0.56 -13.79 -4.56
CA TRP A 22 1.52 -13.86 -3.46
C TRP A 22 0.82 -13.74 -2.11
N ILE A 23 -0.13 -12.82 -2.00
CA ILE A 23 -0.88 -12.65 -0.77
C ILE A 23 -1.67 -13.91 -0.45
N ARG A 24 -2.27 -14.51 -1.48
CA ARG A 24 -3.03 -15.72 -1.26
C ARG A 24 -2.18 -16.87 -0.76
N ARG A 25 -0.96 -16.99 -1.28
CA ARG A 25 -0.07 -18.04 -0.82
C ARG A 25 0.32 -17.85 0.62
N ILE A 26 0.59 -16.61 1.01
CA ILE A 26 0.97 -16.34 2.38
C ILE A 26 -0.21 -16.62 3.31
N ALA A 27 -1.41 -16.23 2.89
CA ALA A 27 -2.59 -16.46 3.71
C ALA A 27 -2.84 -17.95 3.87
N ALA A 28 -2.63 -18.73 2.80
CA ALA A 28 -2.83 -20.16 2.88
C ALA A 28 -1.83 -20.81 3.82
N GLN A 29 -0.59 -20.36 3.79
CA GLN A 29 0.43 -20.90 4.67
C GLN A 29 0.13 -20.58 6.12
N ALA A 30 -0.35 -19.37 6.37
CA ALA A 30 -0.68 -18.99 7.74
C ALA A 30 -1.85 -19.81 8.25
N GLN A 31 -2.77 -20.15 7.38
CA GLN A 31 -3.91 -20.92 7.80
C GLN A 31 -3.50 -22.32 8.24
N LEU A 32 -2.46 -22.86 7.66
CA LEU A 32 -1.95 -24.14 8.10
C LEU A 32 -1.43 -24.05 9.53
N GLU A 33 -1.10 -22.86 9.97
CA GLU A 33 -0.66 -22.66 11.33
C GLU A 33 -1.79 -22.16 12.21
N GLY A 34 -2.99 -22.21 11.71
CA GLY A 34 -4.14 -21.84 12.53
C GLY A 34 -4.47 -20.37 12.57
N VAL A 35 -3.87 -19.58 11.69
CA VAL A 35 -4.10 -18.16 11.71
C VAL A 35 -4.74 -17.71 10.40
N SER A 36 -5.80 -16.93 10.52
CA SER A 36 -6.50 -16.44 9.36
C SER A 36 -5.97 -15.04 9.03
N ILE A 37 -5.43 -14.87 7.85
CA ILE A 37 -4.84 -13.61 7.44
C ILE A 37 -5.57 -13.09 6.22
N THR A 38 -5.86 -11.80 6.20
CA THR A 38 -6.51 -11.20 5.06
C THR A 38 -5.52 -10.31 4.32
N ALA A 39 -5.91 -9.90 3.14
CA ALA A 39 -5.08 -8.98 2.37
C ALA A 39 -4.85 -7.68 3.13
N ALA A 40 -5.86 -7.25 3.88
CA ALA A 40 -5.70 -6.03 4.65
C ALA A 40 -4.61 -6.18 5.70
N ASP A 41 -4.48 -7.37 6.28
CA ASP A 41 -3.43 -7.59 7.26
C ASP A 41 -2.05 -7.46 6.63
N VAL A 42 -1.90 -8.00 5.43
CA VAL A 42 -0.62 -7.92 4.75
C VAL A 42 -0.28 -6.47 4.44
N ILE A 43 -1.27 -5.72 3.97
CA ILE A 43 -1.05 -4.33 3.63
C ILE A 43 -0.70 -3.51 4.87
N ARG A 44 -1.41 -3.73 5.95
CA ARG A 44 -1.12 -2.99 7.17
C ARG A 44 0.28 -3.29 7.72
N LEU A 45 0.69 -4.54 7.61
CA LEU A 45 2.04 -4.87 8.04
C LEU A 45 3.07 -4.19 7.15
N ALA A 46 2.82 -4.18 5.86
CA ALA A 46 3.73 -3.53 4.94
C ALA A 46 3.86 -2.05 5.26
N LEU A 47 2.74 -1.40 5.55
CA LEU A 47 2.77 0.01 5.89
C LEU A 47 3.52 0.25 7.19
N THR A 48 3.30 -0.61 8.16
CA THR A 48 3.99 -0.47 9.43
C THR A 48 5.50 -0.60 9.24
N ARG A 49 5.90 -1.54 8.40
CA ARG A 49 7.31 -1.71 8.17
C ARG A 49 7.92 -0.53 7.44
N LEU A 50 7.19 -0.02 6.47
CA LEU A 50 7.69 1.16 5.75
C LEU A 50 7.86 2.34 6.68
N GLN A 51 6.90 2.51 7.58
CA GLN A 51 7.00 3.61 8.52
C GLN A 51 8.22 3.49 9.41
N LYS A 52 8.61 2.28 9.72
CA LYS A 52 9.75 2.09 10.60
C LYS A 52 11.07 2.08 9.87
N GLN A 53 11.07 1.66 8.64
CA GLN A 53 12.33 1.49 7.93
C GLN A 53 12.80 2.72 7.19
N LEU A 54 11.89 3.54 6.75
CA LEU A 54 12.26 4.69 5.95
C LEU A 54 11.78 5.97 6.56
N GLY A 55 12.60 6.99 6.51
CA GLY A 55 12.15 8.30 6.90
C GLY A 55 11.16 8.80 5.88
N GLU A 56 10.40 9.81 6.25
CA GLU A 56 9.39 10.33 5.36
C GLU A 56 9.94 10.85 4.05
N GLY A 57 11.10 11.48 4.10
CA GLY A 57 11.69 12.00 2.88
C GLY A 57 12.13 10.90 1.94
N ASP A 58 12.73 9.84 2.50
CA ASP A 58 13.18 8.74 1.69
C ASP A 58 11.99 7.98 1.11
N LEU A 59 10.96 7.79 1.90
CA LEU A 59 9.79 7.09 1.41
C LEU A 59 9.11 7.89 0.31
N ARG A 60 9.05 9.20 0.48
CA ARG A 60 8.43 10.03 -0.53
C ARG A 60 9.19 9.92 -1.84
N ALA A 61 10.52 9.93 -1.78
CA ALA A 61 11.31 9.83 -2.98
C ALA A 61 11.09 8.50 -3.69
N GLU A 62 11.03 7.41 -2.92
CA GLU A 62 10.79 6.11 -3.51
C GLU A 62 9.40 6.00 -4.11
N LEU A 63 8.42 6.59 -3.46
CA LEU A 63 7.07 6.53 -3.98
C LEU A 63 6.95 7.32 -5.27
N ILE A 64 7.60 8.47 -5.32
CA ILE A 64 7.56 9.25 -6.53
C ILE A 64 8.20 8.46 -7.69
N GLU A 65 9.31 7.83 -7.42
CA GLU A 65 9.96 7.03 -8.44
C GLU A 65 9.06 5.88 -8.89
N HIS A 66 8.42 5.23 -7.93
CA HIS A 66 7.53 4.14 -8.25
C HIS A 66 6.36 4.58 -9.13
N VAL A 67 5.78 5.71 -8.80
CA VAL A 67 4.65 6.22 -9.56
C VAL A 67 5.09 6.61 -10.98
N LEU A 68 6.28 7.19 -11.09
CA LEU A 68 6.76 7.57 -12.42
C LEU A 68 6.98 6.34 -13.30
N LYS A 69 7.46 5.25 -12.71
CA LYS A 69 7.63 4.04 -13.48
C LYS A 69 6.30 3.46 -13.89
N GLU A 70 5.29 3.56 -13.03
CA GLU A 70 3.99 3.05 -13.38
C GLU A 70 3.37 3.85 -14.51
N VAL A 71 3.59 5.15 -14.49
CA VAL A 71 3.04 5.98 -15.54
C VAL A 71 3.68 5.63 -16.87
N GLU A 72 4.96 5.28 -16.83
CA GLU A 72 5.66 4.88 -18.04
C GLU A 72 5.01 3.66 -18.66
N HIS A 73 4.64 2.69 -17.85
CA HIS A 73 4.04 1.46 -18.36
C HIS A 73 2.53 1.56 -18.53
N TYR A 74 1.89 2.43 -17.82
CA TYR A 74 0.47 2.58 -17.89
C TYR A 74 0.13 4.06 -17.99
N PRO A 75 0.27 4.61 -19.18
CA PRO A 75 0.09 6.06 -19.30
C PRO A 75 -1.25 6.56 -18.80
N GLY A 76 -2.27 5.73 -18.88
CA GLY A 76 -3.56 6.19 -18.43
C GLY A 76 -3.61 6.53 -16.96
N ARG A 77 -2.67 5.99 -16.18
CA ARG A 77 -2.69 6.26 -14.78
C ARG A 77 -2.42 7.71 -14.48
N ALA A 78 -1.70 8.38 -15.33
CA ALA A 78 -1.40 9.77 -15.09
C ALA A 78 -2.65 10.62 -15.06
N ASN A 79 -3.68 10.20 -15.77
CA ASN A 79 -4.88 10.97 -15.83
C ASN A 79 -5.93 10.53 -14.86
N ARG A 80 -5.87 9.30 -14.39
CA ARG A 80 -6.89 8.92 -13.52
C ARG A 80 -6.24 8.49 -12.29
N GLY A 81 -6.74 8.49 -11.29
CA GLY A 81 -6.12 8.03 -10.13
C GLY A 81 -5.33 9.08 -9.46
N LEU A 82 -4.91 10.07 -10.15
CA LEU A 82 -4.20 11.09 -9.49
C LEU A 82 -5.18 12.08 -9.04
N PRO A 83 -5.25 12.34 -7.80
CA PRO A 83 -6.21 13.29 -7.31
C PRO A 83 -5.73 14.59 -7.82
N LYS A 84 -6.62 15.50 -7.86
CA LYS A 84 -6.28 16.73 -8.24
C LYS A 84 -5.47 17.23 -7.22
N LEU A 85 -4.26 17.11 -7.24
CA LEU A 85 -3.42 17.62 -6.24
C LEU A 85 -3.60 19.07 -6.16
N PRO A 86 -3.60 19.57 -5.02
CA PRO A 86 -3.77 20.95 -4.83
C PRO A 86 -2.59 21.50 -5.51
N LYS A 87 -2.69 22.61 -6.00
CA LYS A 87 -1.67 23.12 -6.66
C LYS A 87 -0.63 23.31 -5.74
N LEU A 88 0.24 22.47 -5.68
CA LEU A 88 1.27 22.58 -4.82
C LEU A 88 2.05 23.69 -5.17
N THR A 89 1.95 24.04 -6.27
CA THR A 89 2.71 25.04 -6.64
C THR A 89 2.10 26.14 -6.32
N PRO A 90 2.68 26.96 -6.04
CA PRO A 90 2.17 28.20 -5.75
C PRO A 90 1.70 28.74 -6.91
#